data_98b20211cfc1d7076d22c544bdef895b
#
_entry.id   98b20211cfc1d7076d22c544bdef895b
#
_cell.length_a   1.000
_cell.length_b   1.000
_cell.length_c   1.000
_cell.angle_alpha   90.00
_cell.angle_beta   90.00
_cell.angle_gamma   90.00
#
_symmetry.space_group_name_H-M   'P 1'
#
loop_
_entity.id
_entity.type
_entity.pdbx_description
1 polymer ?
#
loop_
_entity_poly.entity_id
_entity_poly.type
_entity_poly.pdbx_seq_one_letter_code
_entity_poly.pdbx_strand_id
1 'polypeptide(L)'
;LESVFLAIPEGRDIENEAYKFGAEFLMPDDEIRSSLVGLKLSYLVPLKQHWTTSMASIIRRAKELGCIDSKWYTYLNVELSRKGFKKNEPVQVPIDRPSLLYEAYQLHKTELDYSDSELCNIFCLPIDVLTNICHPRMTLRLAENDKDEQEYEFAY
;
A
#
# COMPACT_ATOMS: atom_id res chain seq x y z
N LEU A 1 28.35 14.10 4.65
CA LEU A 1 27.03 13.67 5.16
C LEU A 1 27.11 12.18 5.48
N GLU A 2 27.50 11.88 6.71
CA GLU A 2 27.47 10.52 7.23
C GLU A 2 26.01 10.07 7.23
N SER A 3 25.71 9.02 6.44
CA SER A 3 24.44 8.35 6.50
C SER A 3 24.30 7.74 7.89
N VAL A 4 23.43 8.32 8.70
CA VAL A 4 23.03 7.74 9.96
C VAL A 4 22.19 6.50 9.63
N PHE A 5 22.86 5.40 9.27
CA PHE A 5 22.26 4.09 9.36
C PHE A 5 22.07 3.83 10.85
N LEU A 6 20.87 4.09 11.34
CA LEU A 6 20.47 3.61 12.65
C LEU A 6 20.73 2.10 12.69
N ALA A 7 21.74 1.69 13.45
CA ALA A 7 22.03 0.29 13.66
C ALA A 7 20.77 -0.36 14.23
N ILE A 8 20.16 -1.24 13.44
CA ILE A 8 18.96 -1.97 13.86
C ILE A 8 19.41 -2.94 14.96
N PRO A 9 18.84 -2.88 16.17
CA PRO A 9 19.21 -3.78 17.24
C PRO A 9 19.02 -5.24 16.81
N GLU A 10 20.00 -6.10 17.09
CA GLU A 10 19.90 -7.52 16.83
C GLU A 10 18.66 -8.11 17.52
N GLY A 11 17.89 -8.92 16.80
CA GLY A 11 16.70 -9.62 17.31
C GLY A 11 15.36 -8.89 17.09
N ARG A 12 15.34 -7.70 16.45
CA ARG A 12 14.08 -7.06 16.05
C ARG A 12 13.53 -7.71 14.77
N ASP A 13 12.26 -8.09 14.80
CA ASP A 13 11.51 -8.53 13.63
C ASP A 13 10.95 -7.30 12.90
N ILE A 14 11.83 -6.67 12.09
CA ILE A 14 11.53 -5.44 11.35
C ILE A 14 10.36 -5.63 10.39
N GLU A 15 10.28 -6.79 9.77
CA GLU A 15 9.21 -7.10 8.84
C GLU A 15 7.85 -7.11 9.55
N ASN A 16 7.78 -7.74 10.71
CA ASN A 16 6.56 -7.74 11.52
C ASN A 16 6.22 -6.35 12.05
N GLU A 17 7.22 -5.55 12.43
CA GLU A 17 7.01 -4.15 12.83
C GLU A 17 6.47 -3.30 11.66
N ALA A 18 7.04 -3.44 10.46
CA ALA A 18 6.56 -2.78 9.26
C ALA A 18 5.12 -3.19 8.91
N TYR A 19 4.78 -4.47 9.03
CA TYR A 19 3.42 -4.95 8.84
C TYR A 19 2.44 -4.37 9.86
N LYS A 20 2.81 -4.30 11.13
CA LYS A 20 1.98 -3.69 12.18
C LYS A 20 1.76 -2.21 11.94
N PHE A 21 2.83 -1.49 11.58
CA PHE A 21 2.73 -0.07 11.23
C PHE A 21 1.79 0.14 10.03
N GLY A 22 2.00 -0.60 8.93
CA GLY A 22 1.15 -0.51 7.75
C GLY A 22 -0.31 -0.87 8.04
N ALA A 23 -0.55 -1.89 8.88
CA ALA A 23 -1.90 -2.28 9.28
C ALA A 23 -2.59 -1.18 10.12
N GLU A 24 -1.87 -0.55 11.06
CA GLU A 24 -2.40 0.55 11.85
C GLU A 24 -2.66 1.80 11.02
N PHE A 25 -1.75 2.11 10.09
CA PHE A 25 -1.88 3.26 9.20
C PHE A 25 -3.07 3.14 8.24
N LEU A 26 -3.27 1.95 7.64
CA LEU A 26 -4.33 1.71 6.66
C LEU A 26 -5.68 1.38 7.29
N MET A 27 -5.69 0.81 8.48
CA MET A 27 -6.87 0.32 9.19
C MET A 27 -6.73 0.60 10.69
N PRO A 28 -6.83 1.88 11.12
CA PRO A 28 -6.69 2.25 12.53
C PRO A 28 -7.62 1.46 13.43
N ASP A 29 -7.12 1.02 14.60
CA ASP A 29 -7.87 0.18 15.52
C ASP A 29 -9.19 0.80 15.93
N ASP A 30 -9.16 2.07 16.33
CA ASP A 30 -10.33 2.81 16.82
C ASP A 30 -11.49 2.85 15.81
N GLU A 31 -11.15 2.86 14.52
CA GLU A 31 -12.13 2.98 13.45
C GLU A 31 -12.63 1.61 12.95
N ILE A 32 -11.70 0.65 12.72
CA ILE A 32 -12.07 -0.61 12.08
C ILE A 32 -12.65 -1.65 13.04
N ARG A 33 -12.28 -1.60 14.34
CA ARG A 33 -12.62 -2.64 15.34
C ARG A 33 -14.10 -2.98 15.37
N SER A 34 -14.97 -1.98 15.34
CA SER A 34 -16.42 -2.18 15.38
C SER A 34 -16.94 -3.01 14.19
N SER A 35 -16.31 -2.85 13.03
CA SER A 35 -16.66 -3.56 11.79
C SER A 35 -16.12 -4.98 11.73
N LEU A 36 -15.14 -5.31 12.59
CA LEU A 36 -14.50 -6.63 12.64
C LEU A 36 -15.14 -7.59 13.64
N VAL A 37 -15.98 -7.09 14.54
CA VAL A 37 -16.71 -7.93 15.50
C VAL A 37 -17.71 -8.80 14.74
N GLY A 38 -17.63 -10.12 14.93
CA GLY A 38 -18.49 -11.06 14.20
C GLY A 38 -18.24 -11.13 12.70
N LEU A 39 -17.02 -10.83 12.26
CA LEU A 39 -16.60 -10.82 10.86
C LEU A 39 -17.02 -12.09 10.12
N LYS A 40 -17.74 -11.92 9.01
CA LYS A 40 -18.15 -12.97 8.08
C LYS A 40 -17.54 -12.74 6.70
N LEU A 41 -17.46 -13.79 5.90
CA LEU A 41 -16.93 -13.70 4.53
C LEU A 41 -17.70 -12.68 3.67
N SER A 42 -19.02 -12.57 3.85
CA SER A 42 -19.87 -11.62 3.13
C SER A 42 -19.56 -10.14 3.46
N TYR A 43 -18.97 -9.87 4.63
CA TYR A 43 -18.62 -8.51 5.04
C TYR A 43 -17.28 -8.03 4.47
N LEU A 44 -16.46 -8.96 3.95
CA LEU A 44 -15.14 -8.62 3.44
C LEU A 44 -15.18 -7.74 2.18
N VAL A 45 -16.19 -7.92 1.32
CA VAL A 45 -16.33 -7.12 0.10
C VAL A 45 -16.60 -5.64 0.41
N PRO A 46 -17.63 -5.28 1.19
CA PRO A 46 -17.83 -3.87 1.56
C PRO A 46 -16.69 -3.29 2.39
N LEU A 47 -16.07 -4.08 3.27
CA LEU A 47 -14.91 -3.63 4.03
C LEU A 47 -13.71 -3.35 3.13
N LYS A 48 -13.44 -4.20 2.13
CA LYS A 48 -12.41 -3.95 1.12
C LYS A 48 -12.65 -2.64 0.36
N GLN A 49 -13.88 -2.38 -0.04
CA GLN A 49 -14.22 -1.14 -0.75
C GLN A 49 -14.01 0.10 0.12
N HIS A 50 -14.35 0.01 1.40
CA HIS A 50 -14.20 1.11 2.34
C HIS A 50 -12.73 1.37 2.71
N TRP A 51 -12.00 0.31 3.09
CA TRP A 51 -10.63 0.41 3.58
C TRP A 51 -9.57 0.35 2.47
N THR A 52 -9.97 0.10 1.23
CA THR A 52 -9.09 -0.01 0.05
C THR A 52 -7.93 -1.02 0.21
N THR A 53 -8.13 -2.02 1.07
CA THR A 53 -7.15 -3.06 1.39
C THR A 53 -7.62 -4.43 0.93
N SER A 54 -6.72 -5.42 0.89
CA SER A 54 -7.10 -6.78 0.50
C SER A 54 -8.00 -7.45 1.55
N MET A 55 -8.86 -8.36 1.10
CA MET A 55 -9.70 -9.15 2.01
C MET A 55 -8.85 -9.98 3.00
N ALA A 56 -7.69 -10.46 2.56
CA ALA A 56 -6.75 -11.18 3.42
C ALA A 56 -6.15 -10.27 4.52
N SER A 57 -5.82 -9.02 4.19
CA SER A 57 -5.32 -8.03 5.16
C SER A 57 -6.36 -7.71 6.22
N ILE A 58 -7.64 -7.58 5.85
CA ILE A 58 -8.75 -7.35 6.79
C ILE A 58 -8.89 -8.53 7.76
N ILE A 59 -8.84 -9.78 7.27
CA ILE A 59 -8.89 -10.96 8.13
C ILE A 59 -7.68 -11.01 9.08
N ARG A 60 -6.48 -10.67 8.60
CA ARG A 60 -5.28 -10.60 9.42
C ARG A 60 -5.43 -9.54 10.50
N ARG A 61 -5.91 -8.34 10.14
CA ARG A 61 -6.16 -7.26 11.09
C ARG A 61 -7.17 -7.67 12.17
N ALA A 62 -8.28 -8.33 11.80
CA ALA A 62 -9.25 -8.86 12.74
C ALA A 62 -8.65 -9.85 13.75
N LYS A 63 -7.67 -10.66 13.31
CA LYS A 63 -6.94 -11.58 14.19
C LYS A 63 -5.98 -10.84 15.12
N GLU A 64 -5.24 -9.87 14.61
CA GLU A 64 -4.29 -9.06 15.38
C GLU A 64 -4.99 -8.25 16.47
N LEU A 65 -6.16 -7.71 16.19
CA LEU A 65 -6.99 -6.96 17.14
C LEU A 65 -7.80 -7.85 18.09
N GLY A 66 -7.69 -9.18 17.97
CA GLY A 66 -8.42 -10.11 18.81
C GLY A 66 -9.93 -10.17 18.54
N CYS A 67 -10.42 -9.61 17.44
CA CYS A 67 -11.84 -9.62 17.05
C CYS A 67 -12.30 -11.00 16.58
N ILE A 68 -11.37 -11.86 16.17
CA ILE A 68 -11.61 -13.25 15.78
C ILE A 68 -10.57 -14.19 16.40
N ASP A 69 -10.95 -15.42 16.66
CA ASP A 69 -10.05 -16.44 17.17
C ASP A 69 -9.23 -17.12 16.05
N SER A 70 -8.29 -17.99 16.44
CA SER A 70 -7.43 -18.69 15.48
C SER A 70 -8.19 -19.66 14.58
N LYS A 71 -9.27 -20.28 15.07
CA LYS A 71 -10.09 -21.22 14.30
C LYS A 71 -10.85 -20.48 13.23
N TRP A 72 -11.45 -19.36 13.59
CA TRP A 72 -12.21 -18.51 12.66
C TRP A 72 -11.29 -17.85 11.62
N TYR A 73 -10.10 -17.40 12.03
CA TYR A 73 -9.06 -16.93 11.12
C TYR A 73 -8.70 -17.97 10.05
N THR A 74 -8.43 -19.21 10.47
CA THR A 74 -8.10 -20.30 9.56
C THR A 74 -9.27 -20.59 8.62
N TYR A 75 -10.48 -20.68 9.15
CA TYR A 75 -11.69 -20.91 8.36
C TYR A 75 -11.86 -19.84 7.26
N LEU A 76 -11.79 -18.56 7.60
CA LEU A 76 -11.95 -17.49 6.63
C LEU A 76 -10.87 -17.53 5.54
N ASN A 77 -9.62 -17.84 5.89
CA ASN A 77 -8.53 -17.99 4.92
C ASN A 77 -8.73 -19.18 3.97
N VAL A 78 -9.24 -20.30 4.47
CA VAL A 78 -9.61 -21.48 3.65
C VAL A 78 -10.74 -21.13 2.71
N GLU A 79 -11.78 -20.44 3.17
CA GLU A 79 -12.90 -20.01 2.34
C GLU A 79 -12.47 -19.02 1.25
N LEU A 80 -11.57 -18.06 1.56
CA LEU A 80 -10.98 -17.18 0.55
C LEU A 80 -10.25 -17.99 -0.54
N SER A 81 -9.46 -18.98 -0.12
CA SER A 81 -8.71 -19.83 -1.06
C SER A 81 -9.65 -20.66 -1.92
N ARG A 82 -10.67 -21.28 -1.31
CA ARG A 82 -11.66 -22.12 -2.00
C ARG A 82 -12.45 -21.35 -3.06
N LYS A 83 -12.74 -20.07 -2.79
CA LYS A 83 -13.43 -19.19 -3.74
C LYS A 83 -12.49 -18.55 -4.77
N GLY A 84 -11.21 -18.81 -4.70
CA GLY A 84 -10.21 -18.20 -5.59
C GLY A 84 -9.89 -16.72 -5.28
N PHE A 85 -10.48 -16.17 -4.20
CA PHE A 85 -10.36 -14.75 -3.85
C PHE A 85 -8.97 -14.35 -3.37
N LYS A 86 -8.07 -15.31 -3.08
CA LYS A 86 -6.65 -15.01 -2.82
C LYS A 86 -5.90 -14.55 -4.06
N LYS A 87 -6.32 -14.99 -5.25
CA LYS A 87 -5.70 -14.60 -6.53
C LYS A 87 -6.51 -13.52 -7.22
N ASN A 88 -7.84 -13.68 -7.25
CA ASN A 88 -8.75 -12.77 -7.93
C ASN A 88 -9.86 -12.37 -6.97
N GLU A 89 -9.70 -11.24 -6.33
CA GLU A 89 -10.73 -10.70 -5.44
C GLU A 89 -11.92 -10.18 -6.23
N PRO A 90 -13.17 -10.36 -5.73
CA PRO A 90 -14.39 -10.08 -6.49
C PRO A 90 -14.59 -8.59 -6.83
N VAL A 91 -13.89 -7.72 -6.11
CA VAL A 91 -13.94 -6.27 -6.33
C VAL A 91 -12.53 -5.73 -6.39
N GLN A 92 -12.24 -5.02 -7.47
CA GLN A 92 -10.99 -4.26 -7.58
C GLN A 92 -11.20 -2.88 -6.96
N VAL A 93 -10.19 -2.44 -6.23
CA VAL A 93 -10.12 -1.09 -5.67
C VAL A 93 -9.38 -0.22 -6.68
N PRO A 94 -9.90 0.97 -7.01
CA PRO A 94 -9.16 1.90 -7.85
C PRO A 94 -7.79 2.20 -7.24
N ILE A 95 -6.77 2.13 -8.06
CA ILE A 95 -5.42 2.53 -7.64
C ILE A 95 -5.37 4.05 -7.76
N ASP A 96 -5.18 4.73 -6.63
CA ASP A 96 -4.92 6.16 -6.63
C ASP A 96 -3.59 6.43 -7.33
N ARG A 97 -3.64 7.30 -8.32
CA ARG A 97 -2.44 7.78 -8.98
C ARG A 97 -2.01 9.08 -8.31
N PRO A 98 -0.83 9.14 -7.69
CA PRO A 98 -0.34 10.36 -7.10
C PRO A 98 0.00 11.38 -8.19
N SER A 99 -0.98 12.23 -8.55
CA SER A 99 -0.81 13.27 -9.58
C SER A 99 -0.41 14.63 -9.00
N LEU A 100 -0.81 14.91 -7.75
CA LEU A 100 -0.68 16.22 -7.13
C LEU A 100 0.77 16.74 -7.12
N LEU A 101 1.73 15.88 -6.78
CA LEU A 101 3.15 16.28 -6.77
C LEU A 101 3.66 16.56 -8.18
N TYR A 102 3.25 15.74 -9.14
CA TYR A 102 3.59 15.94 -10.54
C TYR A 102 2.95 17.23 -11.11
N GLU A 103 1.70 17.48 -10.80
CA GLU A 103 0.99 18.70 -11.21
C GLU A 103 1.64 19.95 -10.60
N ALA A 104 2.00 19.90 -9.32
CA ALA A 104 2.74 20.97 -8.66
C ALA A 104 4.12 21.20 -9.30
N TYR A 105 4.85 20.13 -9.59
CA TYR A 105 6.14 20.21 -10.28
C TYR A 105 5.97 20.86 -11.67
N GLN A 106 4.99 20.42 -12.46
CA GLN A 106 4.74 20.98 -13.78
C GLN A 106 4.36 22.46 -13.70
N LEU A 107 3.47 22.83 -12.80
CA LEU A 107 3.06 24.22 -12.60
C LEU A 107 4.27 25.12 -12.30
N HIS A 108 5.14 24.72 -11.39
CA HIS A 108 6.32 25.50 -11.06
C HIS A 108 7.31 25.59 -12.21
N LYS A 109 7.47 24.52 -12.97
CA LYS A 109 8.42 24.46 -14.08
C LYS A 109 7.94 25.22 -15.32
N THR A 110 6.65 25.10 -15.68
CA THR A 110 6.12 25.64 -16.93
C THR A 110 5.51 27.04 -16.78
N GLU A 111 4.85 27.31 -15.67
CA GLU A 111 4.14 28.56 -15.45
C GLU A 111 4.95 29.59 -14.64
N LEU A 112 5.82 29.10 -13.77
CA LEU A 112 6.58 29.96 -12.86
C LEU A 112 8.09 30.02 -13.17
N ASP A 113 8.53 29.32 -14.24
CA ASP A 113 9.92 29.32 -14.75
C ASP A 113 10.99 28.91 -13.71
N TYR A 114 10.65 28.08 -12.72
CA TYR A 114 11.61 27.61 -11.73
C TYR A 114 12.63 26.65 -12.35
N SER A 115 13.90 26.87 -11.99
CA SER A 115 14.99 25.93 -12.33
C SER A 115 14.90 24.64 -11.49
N ASP A 116 15.54 23.58 -11.96
CA ASP A 116 15.59 22.31 -11.22
C ASP A 116 16.21 22.46 -9.82
N SER A 117 17.20 23.34 -9.66
CA SER A 117 17.81 23.65 -8.36
C SER A 117 16.82 24.31 -7.39
N GLU A 118 15.99 25.23 -7.87
CA GLU A 118 14.97 25.89 -7.05
C GLU A 118 13.86 24.90 -6.69
N LEU A 119 13.48 24.03 -7.61
CA LEU A 119 12.50 22.98 -7.33
C LEU A 119 13.00 21.97 -6.30
N CYS A 120 14.27 21.57 -6.37
CA CYS A 120 14.90 20.74 -5.33
C CYS A 120 14.83 21.37 -3.94
N ASN A 121 15.03 22.68 -3.86
CA ASN A 121 14.92 23.42 -2.60
C ASN A 121 13.48 23.50 -2.10
N ILE A 122 12.52 23.79 -2.98
CA ILE A 122 11.10 23.91 -2.63
C ILE A 122 10.54 22.55 -2.15
N PHE A 123 10.83 21.48 -2.88
CA PHE A 123 10.37 20.14 -2.53
C PHE A 123 11.22 19.46 -1.46
N CYS A 124 12.35 20.07 -1.04
CA CYS A 124 13.32 19.49 -0.12
C CYS A 124 13.81 18.11 -0.55
N LEU A 125 13.96 17.88 -1.86
CA LEU A 125 14.34 16.60 -2.46
C LEU A 125 15.61 16.76 -3.30
N PRO A 126 16.52 15.76 -3.31
CA PRO A 126 17.60 15.68 -4.28
C PRO A 126 17.06 15.57 -5.71
N ILE A 127 17.82 16.04 -6.69
CA ILE A 127 17.40 16.10 -8.10
C ILE A 127 17.04 14.71 -8.69
N ASP A 128 17.81 13.70 -8.33
CA ASP A 128 17.59 12.32 -8.75
C ASP A 128 16.26 11.75 -8.21
N VAL A 129 15.91 12.08 -6.97
CA VAL A 129 14.64 11.71 -6.36
C VAL A 129 13.49 12.49 -6.99
N LEU A 130 13.64 13.80 -7.14
CA LEU A 130 12.61 14.67 -7.74
C LEU A 130 12.29 14.21 -9.18
N THR A 131 13.31 13.97 -10.00
CA THR A 131 13.13 13.48 -11.37
C THR A 131 12.46 12.12 -11.41
N ASN A 132 12.82 11.19 -10.53
CA ASN A 132 12.19 9.86 -10.49
C ASN A 132 10.72 9.90 -10.08
N ILE A 133 10.35 10.80 -9.15
CA ILE A 133 8.96 10.93 -8.69
C ILE A 133 8.10 11.68 -9.72
N CYS A 134 8.67 12.70 -10.38
CA CYS A 134 7.95 13.58 -11.29
C CYS A 134 8.03 13.14 -12.77
N HIS A 135 8.73 12.06 -13.09
CA HIS A 135 8.71 11.51 -14.44
C HIS A 135 7.60 10.47 -14.61
N PRO A 136 6.77 10.57 -15.68
CA PRO A 136 5.64 9.66 -15.92
C PRO A 136 6.04 8.20 -16.23
N ARG A 137 7.34 7.87 -16.28
CA ARG A 137 7.84 6.52 -16.52
C ARG A 137 8.23 5.79 -15.22
N MET A 138 7.29 5.65 -14.33
CA MET A 138 7.45 4.67 -13.26
C MET A 138 6.88 3.33 -13.72
N THR A 139 7.69 2.56 -14.44
CA THR A 139 7.44 1.13 -14.57
C THR A 139 7.75 0.51 -13.22
N LEU A 140 6.74 0.31 -12.39
CA LEU A 140 6.85 -0.57 -11.23
C LEU A 140 7.05 -1.98 -11.79
N ARG A 141 8.30 -2.42 -11.91
CA ARG A 141 8.61 -3.85 -12.03
C ARG A 141 8.27 -4.46 -10.69
N LEU A 142 7.08 -5.05 -10.60
CA LEU A 142 6.80 -6.02 -9.54
C LEU A 142 7.88 -7.10 -9.68
N ALA A 143 8.58 -7.41 -8.60
CA ALA A 143 9.56 -8.49 -8.57
C ALA A 143 8.88 -9.73 -9.16
N GLU A 144 9.39 -10.19 -10.28
CA GLU A 144 8.93 -11.37 -11.00
C GLU A 144 9.07 -12.58 -10.08
N ASN A 145 7.97 -13.07 -9.57
CA ASN A 145 7.86 -14.49 -9.32
C ASN A 145 7.59 -15.11 -10.70
N ASP A 146 8.61 -15.79 -11.23
CA ASP A 146 8.58 -16.55 -12.46
C ASP A 146 7.23 -17.24 -12.69
N LYS A 147 6.43 -16.69 -13.55
CA LYS A 147 5.50 -17.26 -14.52
C LYS A 147 4.36 -16.29 -14.81
N ASP A 148 4.31 -15.89 -16.04
CA ASP A 148 3.31 -15.08 -16.72
C ASP A 148 3.63 -13.57 -16.78
N GLU A 149 4.36 -13.23 -17.86
CA GLU A 149 4.51 -11.89 -18.40
C GLU A 149 3.12 -11.34 -18.76
N GLN A 150 2.65 -10.36 -17.99
CA GLN A 150 1.66 -9.41 -18.48
C GLN A 150 2.25 -8.01 -18.30
N GLU A 151 2.75 -7.51 -19.40
CA GLU A 151 3.19 -6.16 -19.58
C GLU A 151 1.96 -5.23 -19.49
N TYR A 152 1.85 -4.48 -18.39
CA TYR A 152 0.84 -3.43 -18.31
C TYR A 152 1.44 -2.13 -18.86
N GLU A 153 1.19 -1.89 -20.14
CA GLU A 153 1.48 -0.62 -20.78
C GLU A 153 0.44 0.42 -20.32
N PHE A 154 0.88 1.38 -19.50
CA PHE A 154 0.03 2.51 -19.12
C PHE A 154 0.10 3.56 -20.25
N ALA A 155 -0.92 3.58 -21.10
CA ALA A 155 -1.15 4.67 -22.02
C ALA A 155 -1.85 5.83 -21.30
N TYR A 156 -1.31 7.03 -21.46
CA TYR A 156 -1.92 8.28 -21.03
C TYR A 156 -2.94 8.76 -22.06
#